data_1aaf1c208908709124d7b898d426dc0d
#
_entry.id   1aaf1c208908709124d7b898d426dc0d
#
_cell.length_a   1.000
_cell.length_b   1.000
_cell.length_c   1.000
_cell.angle_alpha   90.00
_cell.angle_beta   90.00
_cell.angle_gamma   90.00
#
_symmetry.space_group_name_H-M   'P 1'
#
loop_
_entity.id
_entity.type
_entity.pdbx_description
1 polymer ?
#
loop_
_entity_poly.entity_id
_entity_poly.type
_entity_poly.pdbx_seq_one_letter_code
_entity_poly.pdbx_strand_id
1 'polypeptide(L)'
;VLGHELSHIANFDIRFMTLVAVMVGMIAIISEIFLRSLWFRGGSSGDREGKGNAILLLIGIIFAILAPIVVQLVQFAISRKREYAADASAVKFIRSPTGLVGALKKIKNEQVPTQETRKIPKAVAPLFISNPFKAALSTHPPIEKRIEILERM
;
A
#
# COMPACT_ATOMS: atom_id res chain seq x y z
N VAL A 1 -3.13 0.24 -22.00
CA VAL A 1 -3.39 -0.73 -20.93
C VAL A 1 -2.34 -1.84 -20.98
N LEU A 2 -2.24 -2.64 -22.06
CA LEU A 2 -1.26 -3.75 -22.15
C LEU A 2 0.18 -3.29 -21.90
N GLY A 3 0.61 -2.13 -22.40
CA GLY A 3 1.94 -1.58 -22.13
C GLY A 3 2.16 -1.28 -20.65
N HIS A 4 1.13 -0.89 -19.91
CA HIS A 4 1.17 -0.69 -18.47
C HIS A 4 1.35 -2.03 -17.75
N GLU A 5 0.58 -3.05 -18.08
CA GLU A 5 0.73 -4.40 -17.49
C GLU A 5 2.12 -5.01 -17.78
N LEU A 6 2.60 -4.87 -19.02
CA LEU A 6 3.96 -5.31 -19.37
C LEU A 6 5.05 -4.56 -18.60
N SER A 7 4.80 -3.30 -18.22
CA SER A 7 5.72 -2.51 -17.41
C SER A 7 5.91 -3.09 -16.02
N HIS A 8 4.85 -3.57 -15.39
CA HIS A 8 4.93 -4.26 -14.08
C HIS A 8 5.81 -5.51 -14.15
N ILE A 9 5.72 -6.26 -15.25
CA ILE A 9 6.58 -7.44 -15.48
C ILE A 9 8.04 -7.01 -15.69
N ALA A 10 8.29 -6.05 -16.56
CA ALA A 10 9.63 -5.57 -16.87
C ALA A 10 10.34 -4.93 -15.68
N ASN A 11 9.60 -4.25 -14.80
CA ASN A 11 10.11 -3.61 -13.60
C ASN A 11 10.23 -4.57 -12.39
N PHE A 12 9.89 -5.85 -12.56
CA PHE A 12 9.86 -6.86 -11.48
C PHE A 12 8.99 -6.45 -10.28
N ASP A 13 7.88 -5.74 -10.52
CA ASP A 13 7.04 -5.16 -9.47
C ASP A 13 6.49 -6.22 -8.52
N ILE A 14 6.09 -7.39 -9.03
CA ILE A 14 5.58 -8.49 -8.23
C ILE A 14 6.63 -8.94 -7.20
N ARG A 15 7.90 -9.13 -7.63
CA ARG A 15 8.98 -9.55 -6.72
C ARG A 15 9.22 -8.52 -5.63
N PHE A 16 9.27 -7.25 -6.01
CA PHE A 16 9.49 -6.16 -5.06
C PHE A 16 8.33 -6.04 -4.06
N MET A 17 7.08 -6.06 -4.54
CA MET A 17 5.90 -5.96 -3.68
C MET A 17 5.73 -7.17 -2.76
N THR A 18 6.11 -8.37 -3.22
CA THR A 18 6.14 -9.57 -2.37
C THR A 18 7.15 -9.40 -1.23
N LEU A 19 8.36 -8.90 -1.54
CA LEU A 19 9.36 -8.63 -0.51
C LEU A 19 8.84 -7.62 0.52
N VAL A 20 8.25 -6.52 0.05
CA VAL A 20 7.65 -5.50 0.93
C VAL A 20 6.56 -6.11 1.79
N ALA A 21 5.66 -6.92 1.22
CA ALA A 21 4.58 -7.58 1.97
C ALA A 21 5.11 -8.52 3.06
N VAL A 22 6.16 -9.29 2.77
CA VAL A 22 6.82 -10.17 3.76
C VAL A 22 7.42 -9.35 4.89
N MET A 23 8.15 -8.26 4.58
CA MET A 23 8.73 -7.38 5.60
C MET A 23 7.66 -6.74 6.49
N VAL A 24 6.56 -6.27 5.89
CA VAL A 24 5.40 -5.73 6.63
C VAL A 24 4.82 -6.79 7.57
N GLY A 25 4.62 -8.01 7.06
CA GLY A 25 4.13 -9.14 7.85
C GLY A 25 5.05 -9.49 9.02
N MET A 26 6.37 -9.51 8.80
CA MET A 26 7.35 -9.75 9.85
C MET A 26 7.29 -8.69 10.96
N ILE A 27 7.19 -7.41 10.60
CA ILE A 27 7.07 -6.33 11.59
C ILE A 27 5.78 -6.49 12.40
N ALA A 28 4.66 -6.82 11.76
CA ALA A 28 3.40 -7.06 12.44
C ALA A 28 3.50 -8.23 13.45
N ILE A 29 4.11 -9.35 13.03
CA ILE A 29 4.32 -10.52 13.89
C ILE A 29 5.22 -10.18 15.09
N ILE A 30 6.34 -9.49 14.86
CA ILE A 30 7.27 -9.09 15.93
C ILE A 30 6.55 -8.17 16.93
N SER A 31 5.77 -7.21 16.44
CA SER A 31 4.97 -6.30 17.26
C SER A 31 3.95 -7.07 18.11
N GLU A 32 3.26 -8.04 17.52
CA GLU A 32 2.28 -8.89 18.23
C GLU A 32 2.97 -9.75 19.31
N ILE A 33 4.08 -10.40 18.98
CA ILE A 33 4.85 -11.21 19.94
C ILE A 33 5.32 -10.34 21.09
N PHE A 34 5.83 -9.13 20.82
CA PHE A 34 6.26 -8.20 21.85
C PHE A 34 5.10 -7.82 22.76
N LEU A 35 3.97 -7.37 22.22
CA LEU A 35 2.79 -7.01 23.02
C LEU A 35 2.28 -8.19 23.84
N ARG A 36 2.23 -9.40 23.26
CA ARG A 36 1.83 -10.62 23.96
C ARG A 36 2.79 -10.97 25.09
N SER A 37 4.10 -10.80 24.88
CA SER A 37 5.11 -11.06 25.90
C SER A 37 4.95 -10.17 27.13
N LEU A 38 4.47 -8.94 26.95
CA LEU A 38 4.19 -8.02 28.06
C LEU A 38 3.02 -8.51 28.91
N TRP A 39 1.98 -9.07 28.27
CA TRP A 39 0.83 -9.66 28.99
C TRP A 39 1.25 -10.82 29.90
N PHE A 40 2.14 -11.70 29.41
CA PHE A 40 2.63 -12.82 30.21
C PHE A 40 3.59 -12.40 31.32
N ARG A 41 4.31 -11.29 31.16
CA ARG A 41 5.25 -10.76 32.15
C ARG A 41 4.58 -9.96 33.26
N GLY A 42 3.40 -9.37 33.00
CA GLY A 42 2.63 -8.59 33.98
C GLY A 42 2.07 -9.39 35.17
N GLY A 43 2.17 -10.74 35.14
CA GLY A 43 1.70 -11.62 36.20
C GLY A 43 2.77 -11.99 37.26
N SER A 44 4.06 -11.64 37.06
CA SER A 44 5.16 -11.94 37.99
C SER A 44 5.85 -10.66 38.45
N SER A 45 5.20 -9.91 39.33
CA SER A 45 5.76 -8.75 40.00
C SER A 45 6.75 -9.17 41.09
N GLY A 46 8.01 -9.30 40.69
CA GLY A 46 9.15 -9.31 41.60
C GLY A 46 9.73 -7.89 41.67
N ASP A 47 9.70 -7.29 42.84
CA ASP A 47 10.29 -6.01 43.23
C ASP A 47 11.68 -5.74 42.66
N ARG A 48 11.79 -4.95 41.57
CA ARG A 48 12.98 -4.15 41.17
C ARG A 48 12.80 -3.52 39.78
N GLU A 49 11.74 -2.79 39.56
CA GLU A 49 11.67 -1.94 38.36
C GLU A 49 11.87 -0.48 38.75
N GLY A 50 13.12 0.02 38.59
CA GLY A 50 13.39 1.45 38.63
C GLY A 50 12.60 2.20 37.58
N LYS A 51 12.25 3.50 37.82
CA LYS A 51 11.50 4.38 36.91
C LYS A 51 11.99 4.34 35.46
N GLY A 52 13.26 4.01 35.21
CA GLY A 52 13.83 3.87 33.87
C GLY A 52 13.25 2.69 33.08
N ASN A 53 12.98 1.57 33.72
CA ASN A 53 12.38 0.39 33.06
C ASN A 53 10.93 0.64 32.63
N ALA A 54 10.16 1.38 33.44
CA ALA A 54 8.78 1.72 33.11
C ALA A 54 8.69 2.65 31.88
N ILE A 55 9.63 3.61 31.75
CA ILE A 55 9.68 4.49 30.57
C ILE A 55 10.06 3.71 29.31
N LEU A 56 11.06 2.84 29.37
CA LEU A 56 11.45 1.98 28.24
C LEU A 56 10.32 1.06 27.81
N LEU A 57 9.58 0.50 28.77
CA LEU A 57 8.40 -0.31 28.50
C LEU A 57 7.32 0.49 27.78
N LEU A 58 7.01 1.70 28.25
CA LEU A 58 6.02 2.58 27.63
C LEU A 58 6.41 2.92 26.18
N ILE A 59 7.68 3.28 25.96
CA ILE A 59 8.22 3.55 24.61
C ILE A 59 8.06 2.30 23.73
N GLY A 60 8.42 1.11 24.25
CA GLY A 60 8.28 -0.15 23.52
C GLY A 60 6.83 -0.45 23.11
N ILE A 61 5.85 -0.20 23.99
CA ILE A 61 4.42 -0.37 23.68
C ILE A 61 4.00 0.60 22.58
N ILE A 62 4.40 1.87 22.67
CA ILE A 62 4.08 2.88 21.65
C ILE A 62 4.65 2.45 20.30
N PHE A 63 5.90 2.03 20.22
CA PHE A 63 6.51 1.54 18.99
C PHE A 63 5.83 0.29 18.44
N ALA A 64 5.47 -0.66 19.28
CA ALA A 64 4.80 -1.88 18.86
C ALA A 64 3.41 -1.62 18.25
N ILE A 65 2.71 -0.57 18.69
CA ILE A 65 1.42 -0.16 18.14
C ILE A 65 1.60 0.67 16.86
N LEU A 66 2.57 1.60 16.84
CA LEU A 66 2.75 2.52 15.73
C LEU A 66 3.48 1.89 14.55
N ALA A 67 4.44 0.97 14.77
CA ALA A 67 5.25 0.39 13.71
C ALA A 67 4.40 -0.27 12.61
N PRO A 68 3.42 -1.14 12.90
CA PRO A 68 2.57 -1.74 11.86
C PRO A 68 1.82 -0.69 11.04
N ILE A 69 1.33 0.36 11.68
CA ILE A 69 0.58 1.45 11.02
C ILE A 69 1.49 2.21 10.06
N VAL A 70 2.67 2.63 10.52
CA VAL A 70 3.65 3.36 9.70
C VAL A 70 4.08 2.51 8.51
N VAL A 71 4.35 1.23 8.72
CA VAL A 71 4.80 0.32 7.66
C VAL A 71 3.71 0.11 6.61
N GLN A 72 2.44 0.01 7.00
CA GLN A 72 1.32 -0.04 6.06
C GLN A 72 1.21 1.24 5.23
N LEU A 73 1.37 2.42 5.85
CA LEU A 73 1.38 3.69 5.12
C LEU A 73 2.52 3.77 4.11
N VAL A 74 3.71 3.29 4.48
CA VAL A 74 4.87 3.19 3.58
C VAL A 74 4.57 2.23 2.43
N GLN A 75 3.95 1.08 2.69
CA GLN A 75 3.54 0.12 1.65
C GLN A 75 2.60 0.78 0.62
N PHE A 76 1.59 1.54 1.07
CA PHE A 76 0.69 2.26 0.17
C PHE A 76 1.42 3.35 -0.64
N ALA A 77 2.38 4.05 -0.02
CA ALA A 77 3.16 5.06 -0.72
C ALA A 77 4.06 4.43 -1.81
N ILE A 78 4.69 3.29 -1.52
CA ILE A 78 5.49 2.53 -2.47
C ILE A 78 4.62 2.04 -3.62
N SER A 79 3.47 1.43 -3.33
CA SER A 79 2.53 0.94 -4.34
C SER A 79 2.15 2.05 -5.33
N ARG A 80 1.78 3.24 -4.82
CA ARG A 80 1.46 4.39 -5.68
C ARG A 80 2.65 4.86 -6.54
N LYS A 81 3.87 4.86 -6.01
CA LYS A 81 5.07 5.20 -6.79
C LYS A 81 5.33 4.20 -7.92
N ARG A 82 5.05 2.90 -7.67
CA ARG A 82 5.19 1.86 -8.70
C ARG A 82 4.20 2.03 -9.84
N GLU A 83 2.97 2.44 -9.57
CA GLU A 83 1.99 2.77 -10.61
C GLU A 83 2.47 3.90 -11.53
N TYR A 84 3.03 4.98 -10.97
CA TYR A 84 3.61 6.05 -11.77
C TYR A 84 4.82 5.58 -12.59
N ALA A 85 5.66 4.70 -12.02
CA ALA A 85 6.79 4.12 -12.74
C ALA A 85 6.32 3.20 -13.88
N ALA A 86 5.24 2.42 -13.67
CA ALA A 86 4.64 1.59 -14.71
C ALA A 86 4.04 2.44 -15.83
N ASP A 87 3.38 3.54 -15.51
CA ASP A 87 2.87 4.50 -16.51
C ASP A 87 3.99 5.07 -17.38
N ALA A 88 5.08 5.54 -16.74
CA ALA A 88 6.23 6.07 -17.46
C ALA A 88 6.93 5.01 -18.34
N SER A 89 7.08 3.77 -17.84
CA SER A 89 7.63 2.67 -18.60
C SER A 89 6.74 2.28 -19.77
N ALA A 90 5.42 2.31 -19.58
CA ALA A 90 4.46 2.06 -20.66
C ALA A 90 4.59 3.08 -21.79
N VAL A 91 4.72 4.37 -21.44
CA VAL A 91 4.96 5.44 -22.44
C VAL A 91 6.28 5.21 -23.17
N LYS A 92 7.34 4.80 -22.46
CA LYS A 92 8.65 4.48 -23.06
C LYS A 92 8.54 3.32 -24.06
N PHE A 93 7.77 2.27 -23.74
CA PHE A 93 7.61 1.11 -24.63
C PHE A 93 6.79 1.44 -25.88
N ILE A 94 5.71 2.21 -25.72
CA ILE A 94 4.78 2.54 -26.79
C ILE A 94 5.22 3.80 -27.56
N ARG A 95 6.15 4.57 -26.99
CA ARG A 95 6.63 5.88 -27.49
C ARG A 95 5.53 6.92 -27.67
N SER A 96 4.42 6.78 -26.94
CA SER A 96 3.30 7.72 -26.96
C SER A 96 2.45 7.58 -25.69
N PRO A 97 2.12 8.68 -25.00
CA PRO A 97 1.22 8.66 -23.85
C PRO A 97 -0.26 8.62 -24.25
N THR A 98 -0.61 9.01 -25.48
CA THR A 98 -1.99 9.28 -25.92
C THR A 98 -2.94 8.11 -25.72
N GLY A 99 -2.50 6.88 -26.03
CA GLY A 99 -3.32 5.67 -25.86
C GLY A 99 -3.62 5.36 -24.40
N LEU A 100 -2.64 5.55 -23.50
CA LEU A 100 -2.82 5.32 -22.06
C LEU A 100 -3.69 6.42 -21.44
N VAL A 101 -3.46 7.69 -21.80
CA VAL A 101 -4.27 8.83 -21.37
C VAL A 101 -5.73 8.65 -21.81
N GLY A 102 -5.96 8.25 -23.07
CA GLY A 102 -7.31 7.99 -23.57
C GLY A 102 -8.01 6.87 -22.78
N ALA A 103 -7.32 5.77 -22.49
CA ALA A 103 -7.86 4.69 -21.70
C ALA A 103 -8.21 5.13 -20.26
N LEU A 104 -7.32 5.88 -19.59
CA LEU A 104 -7.57 6.39 -18.24
C LEU A 104 -8.74 7.39 -18.20
N LYS A 105 -8.86 8.28 -19.20
CA LYS A 105 -10.01 9.19 -19.34
C LYS A 105 -11.31 8.42 -19.51
N LYS A 106 -11.31 7.35 -20.31
CA LYS A 106 -12.48 6.49 -20.50
C LYS A 106 -12.89 5.81 -19.19
N ILE A 107 -11.94 5.19 -18.48
CA ILE A 107 -12.18 4.56 -17.17
C ILE A 107 -12.72 5.56 -16.15
N LYS A 108 -12.19 6.80 -16.14
CA LYS A 108 -12.68 7.86 -15.25
C LYS A 108 -14.14 8.20 -15.51
N ASN A 109 -14.54 8.25 -16.78
CA ASN A 109 -15.90 8.61 -17.19
C ASN A 109 -16.90 7.45 -17.03
N GLU A 110 -16.44 6.21 -17.14
CA GLU A 110 -17.21 4.99 -16.93
C GLU A 110 -17.18 4.56 -15.44
N GLN A 111 -17.44 5.51 -14.51
CA GLN A 111 -17.51 5.17 -13.08
C GLN A 111 -18.62 4.15 -12.84
N VAL A 112 -18.26 2.98 -12.32
CA VAL A 112 -19.21 1.94 -11.92
C VAL A 112 -20.22 2.51 -10.92
N PRO A 113 -21.55 2.37 -11.17
CA PRO A 113 -22.57 2.88 -10.25
C PRO A 113 -22.36 2.34 -8.83
N THR A 114 -22.56 3.18 -7.84
CA THR A 114 -22.31 2.86 -6.41
C THR A 114 -23.03 1.58 -5.94
N GLN A 115 -24.18 1.23 -6.56
CA GLN A 115 -24.92 0.02 -6.24
C GLN A 115 -24.24 -1.27 -6.70
N GLU A 116 -23.58 -1.26 -7.87
CA GLU A 116 -22.81 -2.41 -8.36
C GLU A 116 -21.50 -2.58 -7.62
N THR A 117 -20.88 -1.48 -7.21
CA THR A 117 -19.64 -1.50 -6.40
C THR A 117 -19.84 -2.21 -5.06
N ARG A 118 -21.04 -2.14 -4.47
CA ARG A 118 -21.35 -2.83 -3.20
C ARG A 118 -21.31 -4.36 -3.30
N LYS A 119 -21.46 -4.91 -4.51
CA LYS A 119 -21.43 -6.37 -4.76
C LYS A 119 -20.00 -6.90 -4.94
N ILE A 120 -19.01 -6.02 -5.09
CA ILE A 120 -17.62 -6.40 -5.31
C ILE A 120 -16.93 -6.63 -3.96
N PRO A 121 -16.36 -7.82 -3.69
CA PRO A 121 -15.59 -8.05 -2.48
C PRO A 121 -14.38 -7.09 -2.41
N LYS A 122 -14.17 -6.44 -1.26
CA LYS A 122 -13.04 -5.52 -1.06
C LYS A 122 -11.68 -6.17 -1.30
N ALA A 123 -11.58 -7.47 -1.12
CA ALA A 123 -10.36 -8.24 -1.34
C ALA A 123 -9.86 -8.21 -2.80
N VAL A 124 -10.75 -7.99 -3.78
CA VAL A 124 -10.38 -7.91 -5.20
C VAL A 124 -10.10 -6.48 -5.68
N ALA A 125 -10.26 -5.47 -4.81
CA ALA A 125 -10.00 -4.07 -5.16
C ALA A 125 -8.60 -3.82 -5.77
N PRO A 126 -7.50 -4.48 -5.31
CA PRO A 126 -6.18 -4.30 -5.91
C PRO A 126 -6.05 -4.81 -7.35
N LEU A 127 -6.99 -5.62 -7.84
CA LEU A 127 -6.99 -6.16 -9.21
C LEU A 127 -7.60 -5.19 -10.24
N PHE A 128 -8.18 -4.09 -9.77
CA PHE A 128 -8.74 -3.07 -10.67
C PHE A 128 -7.68 -2.03 -11.03
N ILE A 129 -7.63 -1.62 -12.28
CA ILE A 129 -6.77 -0.52 -12.76
C ILE A 129 -7.11 0.81 -12.10
N SER A 130 -8.36 1.00 -11.71
CA SER A 130 -8.85 2.12 -10.91
C SER A 130 -9.65 1.58 -9.74
N ASN A 131 -9.34 2.06 -8.54
CA ASN A 131 -10.04 1.59 -7.34
C ASN A 131 -11.54 1.96 -7.39
N PRO A 132 -12.45 0.98 -7.42
CA PRO A 132 -13.89 1.24 -7.45
C PRO A 132 -14.42 1.79 -6.11
N PHE A 133 -13.63 1.72 -5.05
CA PHE A 133 -13.97 2.23 -3.72
C PHE A 133 -13.29 3.58 -3.51
N LYS A 134 -14.04 4.60 -3.09
CA LYS A 134 -13.49 5.89 -2.64
C LYS A 134 -12.82 5.72 -1.28
N ALA A 135 -11.62 5.16 -1.25
CA ALA A 135 -10.87 4.94 -0.01
C ALA A 135 -9.63 5.83 0.02
N ALA A 136 -9.47 6.58 1.10
CA ALA A 136 -8.27 7.40 1.34
C ALA A 136 -6.97 6.57 1.39
N LEU A 137 -7.07 5.27 1.67
CA LEU A 137 -5.98 4.30 1.73
C LEU A 137 -5.96 3.39 0.49
N SER A 138 -6.16 3.97 -0.70
CA SER A 138 -6.05 3.22 -1.96
C SER A 138 -4.60 2.88 -2.27
N THR A 139 -4.38 1.66 -2.75
CA THR A 139 -3.09 1.21 -3.31
C THR A 139 -2.77 1.88 -4.64
N HIS A 140 -3.80 2.33 -5.38
CA HIS A 140 -3.65 3.06 -6.64
C HIS A 140 -3.69 4.57 -6.41
N PRO A 141 -2.88 5.34 -7.14
CA PRO A 141 -2.95 6.80 -7.11
C PRO A 141 -4.24 7.30 -7.77
N PRO A 142 -4.68 8.53 -7.45
CA PRO A 142 -5.83 9.15 -8.13
C PRO A 142 -5.63 9.18 -9.64
N ILE A 143 -6.67 8.78 -10.38
CA ILE A 143 -6.63 8.68 -11.85
C ILE A 143 -6.35 10.05 -12.50
N GLU A 144 -6.83 11.13 -11.89
CA GLU A 144 -6.58 12.50 -12.31
C GLU A 144 -5.09 12.83 -12.31
N LYS A 145 -4.37 12.45 -11.24
CA LYS A 145 -2.92 12.69 -11.14
C LYS A 145 -2.13 11.86 -12.16
N ARG A 146 -2.56 10.63 -12.44
CA ARG A 146 -1.94 9.80 -13.47
C ARG A 146 -2.09 10.46 -14.83
N ILE A 147 -3.31 10.91 -15.18
CA ILE A 147 -3.58 11.62 -16.44
C ILE A 147 -2.72 12.89 -16.54
N GLU A 148 -2.72 13.72 -15.51
CA GLU A 148 -1.93 14.96 -15.46
C GLU A 148 -0.44 14.74 -15.72
N ILE A 149 0.15 13.72 -15.09
CA ILE A 149 1.57 13.38 -15.25
C ILE A 149 1.84 12.89 -16.67
N LEU A 150 0.97 12.02 -17.21
CA LEU A 150 1.13 11.47 -18.56
C LEU A 150 0.97 12.53 -19.65
N GLU A 151 0.11 13.53 -19.46
CA GLU A 151 -0.08 14.64 -20.41
C GLU A 151 1.12 15.60 -20.47
N ARG A 152 2.00 15.55 -19.46
CA ARG A 152 3.25 16.34 -19.42
C ARG A 152 4.45 15.61 -20.02
N MET A 153 4.31 14.33 -20.37
CA MET A 153 5.36 13.52 -20.98
C MET A 153 5.30 13.60 -22.51
#